data_d75f1c8fce7b3e726b6a7a3363f14bf6
#
_entry.id   d75f1c8fce7b3e726b6a7a3363f14bf6
#
_cell.length_a   1.000
_cell.length_b   1.000
_cell.length_c   1.000
_cell.angle_alpha   90.00
_cell.angle_beta   90.00
_cell.angle_gamma   90.00
#
_symmetry.space_group_name_H-M   'P 1'
#
loop_
_entity.id
_entity.type
_entity.pdbx_description
1 polymer ?
#
loop_
_entity_poly.entity_id
_entity_poly.type
_entity_poly.pdbx_seq_one_letter_code
_entity_poly.pdbx_strand_id
1 'polypeptide(L)'
;HSIAMSGHKFPGAIHPCGIVLSKKDKHDAAFGDNWIPYVGSKDTTISGSRNGFLALNLWYIFQKKGIQGFKKEGMECIENAQYLTQKLKDMGYPDVFQFPNQIIVTFKKPVPELVRNYQLATQGDMAHVVVMQHITPARIDAFCADLERSGF
;
A
#
# COMPACT_ATOMS: atom_id res chain seq x y z
N HIS A 1 -15.49 -11.30 -5.98
CA HIS A 1 -16.53 -10.50 -6.62
C HIS A 1 -16.43 -9.01 -6.29
N SER A 2 -15.58 -8.63 -5.35
CA SER A 2 -15.26 -7.25 -4.98
C SER A 2 -13.77 -7.10 -4.64
N ILE A 3 -13.26 -5.88 -4.73
CA ILE A 3 -11.93 -5.50 -4.27
C ILE A 3 -12.03 -4.20 -3.48
N ALA A 4 -11.29 -4.10 -2.40
CA ALA A 4 -11.16 -2.89 -1.62
C ALA A 4 -9.67 -2.50 -1.50
N MET A 5 -9.41 -1.20 -1.55
CA MET A 5 -8.05 -0.67 -1.39
C MET A 5 -8.07 0.70 -0.72
N SER A 6 -6.96 1.07 -0.12
CA SER A 6 -6.75 2.41 0.43
C SER A 6 -6.37 3.37 -0.70
N GLY A 7 -7.20 4.38 -0.95
CA GLY A 7 -6.91 5.39 -1.98
C GLY A 7 -5.75 6.31 -1.63
N HIS A 8 -5.46 6.49 -0.34
CA HIS A 8 -4.35 7.32 0.17
C HIS A 8 -3.00 6.58 0.25
N LYS A 9 -2.94 5.30 -0.11
CA LYS A 9 -1.70 4.53 -0.21
C LYS A 9 -1.20 4.55 -1.65
N PHE A 10 -1.17 3.43 -2.34
CA PHE A 10 -0.63 3.33 -3.69
C PHE A 10 -1.26 4.32 -4.70
N PRO A 11 -2.59 4.54 -4.73
CA PRO A 11 -3.14 5.57 -5.61
C PRO A 11 -2.63 6.99 -5.33
N GLY A 12 -2.38 7.33 -4.07
CA GLY A 12 -1.76 8.59 -3.67
C GLY A 12 -2.73 9.73 -3.37
N ALA A 13 -3.98 9.42 -2.97
CA ALA A 13 -4.91 10.47 -2.50
C ALA A 13 -4.34 11.18 -1.26
N ILE A 14 -4.54 12.50 -1.20
CA ILE A 14 -3.96 13.37 -0.16
C ILE A 14 -4.57 13.20 1.24
N HIS A 15 -5.74 12.55 1.34
CA HIS A 15 -6.40 12.25 2.60
C HIS A 15 -6.81 10.78 2.68
N PRO A 16 -6.96 10.21 3.88
CA PRO A 16 -7.44 8.85 4.07
C PRO A 16 -8.77 8.62 3.37
N CYS A 17 -8.82 7.60 2.51
CA CYS A 17 -10.03 7.16 1.83
C CYS A 17 -9.93 5.69 1.44
N GLY A 18 -11.09 5.05 1.37
CA GLY A 18 -11.27 3.70 0.84
C GLY A 18 -11.86 3.74 -0.57
N ILE A 19 -11.40 2.85 -1.41
CA ILE A 19 -11.97 2.58 -2.75
C ILE A 19 -12.52 1.15 -2.71
N VAL A 20 -13.78 0.98 -3.04
CA VAL A 20 -14.41 -0.35 -3.16
C VAL A 20 -14.95 -0.49 -4.58
N LEU A 21 -14.54 -1.55 -5.25
CA LEU A 21 -15.06 -1.93 -6.56
C LEU A 21 -15.80 -3.26 -6.42
N SER A 22 -17.02 -3.32 -6.92
CA SER A 22 -17.83 -4.54 -6.91
C SER A 22 -18.58 -4.69 -8.22
N LYS A 23 -18.99 -5.93 -8.54
CA LYS A 23 -19.92 -6.15 -9.64
C LYS A 23 -21.28 -5.56 -9.26
N LYS A 24 -21.94 -4.91 -10.23
CA LYS A 24 -23.20 -4.20 -10.01
C LYS A 24 -24.29 -5.10 -9.41
N ASP A 25 -24.48 -6.31 -9.95
CA ASP A 25 -25.46 -7.29 -9.46
C ASP A 25 -25.23 -7.67 -7.98
N LYS A 26 -23.97 -7.77 -7.56
CA LYS A 26 -23.60 -8.10 -6.16
C LYS A 26 -23.76 -6.91 -5.22
N HIS A 27 -23.43 -5.73 -5.70
CA HIS A 27 -23.66 -4.49 -4.99
C HIS A 27 -25.17 -4.28 -4.72
N ASP A 28 -25.99 -4.35 -5.77
CA ASP A 28 -27.45 -4.15 -5.66
C ASP A 28 -28.09 -5.19 -4.71
N ALA A 29 -27.62 -6.44 -4.75
CA ALA A 29 -28.09 -7.49 -3.83
C ALA A 29 -27.69 -7.23 -2.37
N ALA A 30 -26.54 -6.60 -2.11
CA ALA A 30 -26.07 -6.32 -0.76
C ALA A 30 -26.77 -5.12 -0.09
N PHE A 31 -27.06 -4.07 -0.88
CA PHE A 31 -27.65 -2.82 -0.36
C PHE A 31 -29.16 -2.75 -0.50
N GLY A 32 -29.75 -3.61 -1.33
CA GLY A 32 -31.21 -3.66 -1.51
C GLY A 32 -31.80 -2.34 -2.05
N ASP A 33 -33.01 -2.04 -1.61
CA ASP A 33 -33.81 -0.90 -2.08
C ASP A 33 -33.85 0.24 -1.04
N ASN A 34 -32.70 0.59 -0.48
CA ASN A 34 -32.58 1.63 0.54
C ASN A 34 -32.66 3.05 -0.10
N TRP A 35 -33.88 3.44 -0.48
CA TRP A 35 -34.17 4.76 -1.03
C TRP A 35 -34.19 5.83 0.05
N ILE A 36 -33.44 6.90 -0.11
CA ILE A 36 -33.40 8.03 0.80
C ILE A 36 -34.17 9.21 0.18
N PRO A 37 -35.38 9.52 0.64
CA PRO A 37 -36.26 10.49 -0.01
C PRO A 37 -35.66 11.89 -0.15
N TYR A 38 -34.99 12.39 0.88
CA TYR A 38 -34.44 13.75 0.88
C TYR A 38 -33.18 13.89 0.01
N VAL A 39 -32.48 12.78 -0.28
CA VAL A 39 -31.31 12.74 -1.18
C VAL A 39 -31.74 12.48 -2.63
N GLY A 40 -32.91 11.88 -2.84
CA GLY A 40 -33.42 11.50 -4.15
C GLY A 40 -32.65 10.34 -4.80
N SER A 41 -31.98 9.52 -4.01
CA SER A 41 -31.20 8.36 -4.50
C SER A 41 -31.13 7.24 -3.46
N LYS A 42 -30.70 6.06 -3.91
CA LYS A 42 -30.39 4.95 -2.98
C LYS A 42 -29.10 5.24 -2.22
N ASP A 43 -29.11 4.99 -0.91
CA ASP A 43 -27.88 5.00 -0.12
C ASP A 43 -27.15 3.66 -0.26
N THR A 44 -25.99 3.72 -0.82
CA THR A 44 -25.10 2.56 -1.06
C THR A 44 -23.81 2.67 -0.25
N THR A 45 -23.83 3.43 0.84
CA THR A 45 -22.64 3.77 1.60
C THR A 45 -22.71 3.29 3.03
N ILE A 46 -21.54 3.01 3.59
CA ILE A 46 -21.45 2.57 4.99
C ILE A 46 -21.47 3.78 5.93
N SER A 47 -20.90 4.91 5.52
CA SER A 47 -20.60 6.05 6.41
C SER A 47 -21.41 7.33 6.12
N GLY A 48 -22.48 7.30 5.37
CA GLY A 48 -23.29 8.48 5.06
C GLY A 48 -22.49 9.56 4.29
N SER A 49 -22.46 10.81 4.78
CA SER A 49 -21.76 11.92 4.12
C SER A 49 -20.27 11.68 3.93
N ARG A 50 -19.78 11.91 2.71
CA ARG A 50 -18.37 11.76 2.34
C ARG A 50 -17.84 13.03 1.72
N ASN A 51 -16.50 13.20 1.82
CA ASN A 51 -15.81 14.35 1.24
C ASN A 51 -15.73 14.23 -0.29
N GLY A 52 -16.51 15.02 -1.02
CA GLY A 52 -16.49 15.06 -2.49
C GLY A 52 -15.16 15.50 -3.08
N PHE A 53 -14.35 16.27 -2.34
CA PHE A 53 -13.00 16.64 -2.76
C PHE A 53 -12.08 15.43 -2.93
N LEU A 54 -12.26 14.38 -2.14
CA LEU A 54 -11.49 13.14 -2.32
C LEU A 54 -11.82 12.43 -3.63
N ALA A 55 -13.08 12.43 -4.05
CA ALA A 55 -13.48 11.89 -5.34
C ALA A 55 -12.83 12.68 -6.49
N LEU A 56 -12.84 14.02 -6.41
CA LEU A 56 -12.18 14.89 -7.37
C LEU A 56 -10.65 14.67 -7.39
N ASN A 57 -10.02 14.56 -6.21
CA ASN A 57 -8.59 14.28 -6.10
C ASN A 57 -8.21 12.93 -6.73
N LEU A 58 -8.96 11.86 -6.45
CA LEU A 58 -8.75 10.56 -7.07
C LEU A 58 -8.94 10.62 -8.59
N TRP A 59 -10.01 11.28 -9.06
CA TRP A 59 -10.23 11.48 -10.49
C TRP A 59 -9.04 12.17 -11.17
N TYR A 60 -8.54 13.27 -10.57
CA TYR A 60 -7.37 13.98 -11.08
C TYR A 60 -6.14 13.08 -11.15
N ILE A 61 -5.86 12.31 -10.10
CA ILE A 61 -4.73 11.38 -10.06
C ILE A 61 -4.86 10.32 -11.16
N PHE A 62 -6.05 9.74 -11.31
CA PHE A 62 -6.29 8.74 -12.36
C PHE A 62 -6.14 9.31 -13.76
N GLN A 63 -6.61 10.52 -14.00
CA GLN A 63 -6.42 11.20 -15.27
C GLN A 63 -4.95 11.52 -15.54
N LYS A 64 -4.24 12.02 -14.55
CA LYS A 64 -2.83 12.41 -14.67
C LYS A 64 -1.89 11.22 -14.90
N LYS A 65 -2.06 10.15 -14.15
CA LYS A 65 -1.21 8.95 -14.24
C LYS A 65 -1.65 8.00 -15.35
N GLY A 66 -2.94 7.80 -15.50
CA GLY A 66 -3.51 6.80 -16.37
C GLY A 66 -3.06 5.38 -16.04
N ILE A 67 -3.50 4.41 -16.82
CA ILE A 67 -3.13 3.00 -16.64
C ILE A 67 -1.62 2.79 -16.76
N GLN A 68 -0.96 3.46 -17.69
CA GLN A 68 0.46 3.29 -17.92
C GLN A 68 1.31 3.86 -16.77
N GLY A 69 0.92 5.00 -16.19
CA GLY A 69 1.60 5.57 -15.04
C GLY A 69 1.49 4.66 -13.81
N PHE A 70 0.31 4.15 -13.52
CA PHE A 70 0.11 3.20 -12.41
C PHE A 70 0.87 1.88 -12.63
N LYS A 71 0.87 1.36 -13.87
CA LYS A 71 1.63 0.16 -14.22
C LYS A 71 3.12 0.37 -14.00
N LYS A 72 3.67 1.49 -14.47
CA LYS A 72 5.08 1.84 -14.29
C LYS A 72 5.44 1.92 -12.80
N GLU A 73 4.71 2.72 -12.02
CA GLU A 73 4.94 2.86 -10.58
C GLU A 73 4.84 1.51 -9.83
N GLY A 74 3.86 0.67 -10.20
CA GLY A 74 3.69 -0.65 -9.60
C GLY A 74 4.86 -1.59 -9.89
N MET A 75 5.37 -1.58 -11.13
CA MET A 75 6.55 -2.36 -11.50
C MET A 75 7.80 -1.88 -10.77
N GLU A 76 8.03 -0.58 -10.69
CA GLU A 76 9.14 0.00 -9.93
C GLU A 76 9.09 -0.40 -8.44
N CYS A 77 7.91 -0.42 -7.83
CA CYS A 77 7.75 -0.89 -6.45
C CYS A 77 8.12 -2.38 -6.30
N ILE A 78 7.71 -3.23 -7.25
CA ILE A 78 8.06 -4.67 -7.24
C ILE A 78 9.56 -4.87 -7.43
N GLU A 79 10.17 -4.17 -8.39
CA GLU A 79 11.61 -4.22 -8.65
C GLU A 79 12.42 -3.78 -7.42
N ASN A 80 12.03 -2.69 -6.77
CA ASN A 80 12.68 -2.22 -5.55
C ASN A 80 12.48 -3.20 -4.38
N ALA A 81 11.34 -3.89 -4.28
CA ALA A 81 11.12 -4.93 -3.27
C ALA A 81 12.01 -6.16 -3.52
N GLN A 82 12.18 -6.55 -4.78
CA GLN A 82 13.11 -7.61 -5.17
C GLN A 82 14.56 -7.21 -4.87
N TYR A 83 14.93 -5.97 -5.16
CA TYR A 83 16.24 -5.42 -4.85
C TYR A 83 16.53 -5.47 -3.34
N LEU A 84 15.61 -4.99 -2.50
CA LEU A 84 15.75 -5.09 -1.05
C LEU A 84 15.89 -6.55 -0.59
N THR A 85 15.04 -7.44 -1.11
CA THR A 85 15.07 -8.87 -0.77
C THR A 85 16.41 -9.49 -1.12
N GLN A 86 16.94 -9.20 -2.30
CA GLN A 86 18.23 -9.73 -2.74
C GLN A 86 19.38 -9.20 -1.89
N LYS A 87 19.43 -7.89 -1.62
CA LYS A 87 20.46 -7.29 -0.76
C LYS A 87 20.47 -7.90 0.64
N LEU A 88 19.31 -8.04 1.27
CA LEU A 88 19.23 -8.65 2.60
C LEU A 88 19.71 -10.10 2.59
N LYS A 89 19.40 -10.88 1.55
CA LYS A 89 19.90 -12.26 1.38
C LYS A 89 21.40 -12.31 1.17
N ASP A 90 21.94 -11.43 0.33
CA ASP A 90 23.38 -11.35 0.03
C ASP A 90 24.20 -11.00 1.29
N MET A 91 23.62 -10.19 2.18
CA MET A 91 24.19 -9.87 3.50
C MET A 91 24.08 -11.03 4.49
N GLY A 92 23.35 -12.09 4.18
CA GLY A 92 23.05 -13.17 5.12
C GLY A 92 22.05 -12.78 6.21
N TYR A 93 21.23 -11.73 5.98
CA TYR A 93 20.23 -11.31 6.96
C TYR A 93 19.18 -12.39 7.18
N PRO A 94 18.78 -12.70 8.44
CA PRO A 94 17.92 -13.85 8.72
C PRO A 94 16.44 -13.62 8.34
N ASP A 95 15.76 -14.72 8.03
CA ASP A 95 14.31 -14.82 7.83
C ASP A 95 13.76 -13.92 6.72
N VAL A 96 14.56 -13.63 5.69
CA VAL A 96 14.16 -12.78 4.56
C VAL A 96 13.21 -13.52 3.63
N PHE A 97 12.01 -12.96 3.47
CA PHE A 97 10.99 -13.53 2.62
C PHE A 97 10.18 -12.46 1.86
N GLN A 98 9.86 -12.76 0.60
CA GLN A 98 8.96 -12.00 -0.27
C GLN A 98 8.16 -12.96 -1.15
N PHE A 99 6.85 -12.81 -1.21
CA PHE A 99 6.05 -13.52 -2.21
C PHE A 99 6.32 -12.97 -3.62
N PRO A 100 6.22 -13.82 -4.66
CA PRO A 100 6.33 -13.35 -6.04
C PRO A 100 5.37 -12.20 -6.35
N ASN A 101 5.86 -11.16 -7.03
CA ASN A 101 5.10 -9.97 -7.44
C ASN A 101 4.46 -9.20 -6.27
N GLN A 102 4.98 -9.32 -5.08
CA GLN A 102 4.55 -8.54 -3.91
C GLN A 102 5.54 -7.41 -3.60
N ILE A 103 5.02 -6.34 -3.02
CA ILE A 103 5.81 -5.19 -2.57
C ILE A 103 6.12 -5.23 -1.07
N ILE A 104 5.76 -6.33 -0.40
CA ILE A 104 6.02 -6.53 1.03
C ILE A 104 7.22 -7.45 1.17
N VAL A 105 8.23 -6.98 1.88
CA VAL A 105 9.42 -7.76 2.24
C VAL A 105 9.43 -7.93 3.75
N THR A 106 9.48 -9.17 4.22
CA THR A 106 9.58 -9.53 5.64
C THR A 106 10.98 -10.04 5.97
N PHE A 107 11.43 -9.80 7.18
CA PHE A 107 12.74 -10.22 7.67
C PHE A 107 12.78 -10.22 9.20
N LYS A 108 13.82 -10.79 9.79
CA LYS A 108 14.03 -10.76 11.24
C LYS A 108 14.02 -9.32 11.74
N LYS A 109 13.32 -9.07 12.84
CA LYS A 109 13.26 -7.75 13.45
C LYS A 109 14.64 -7.26 13.89
N PRO A 110 15.12 -6.11 13.38
CA PRO A 110 16.40 -5.55 13.77
C PRO A 110 16.35 -4.93 15.17
N VAL A 111 17.47 -4.39 15.61
CA VAL A 111 17.59 -3.67 16.87
C VAL A 111 16.54 -2.56 17.01
N PRO A 112 16.08 -2.25 18.23
CA PRO A 112 14.99 -1.28 18.45
C PRO A 112 15.25 0.11 17.87
N GLU A 113 16.50 0.52 17.79
CA GLU A 113 16.90 1.80 17.21
C GLU A 113 16.55 1.87 15.72
N LEU A 114 16.88 0.84 14.94
CA LEU A 114 16.55 0.77 13.51
C LEU A 114 15.04 0.65 13.28
N VAL A 115 14.34 -0.12 14.14
CA VAL A 115 12.87 -0.17 14.08
C VAL A 115 12.26 1.24 14.20
N ARG A 116 12.76 2.06 15.13
CA ARG A 116 12.28 3.45 15.30
C ARG A 116 12.70 4.37 14.18
N ASN A 117 13.96 4.32 13.77
CA ASN A 117 14.51 5.23 12.73
C ASN A 117 13.83 5.03 11.38
N TYR A 118 13.53 3.78 11.02
CA TYR A 118 12.88 3.42 9.77
C TYR A 118 11.37 3.19 9.89
N GLN A 119 10.81 3.35 11.10
CA GLN A 119 9.39 3.15 11.40
C GLN A 119 8.86 1.80 10.88
N LEU A 120 9.65 0.74 11.11
CA LEU A 120 9.32 -0.59 10.64
C LEU A 120 8.08 -1.12 11.35
N ALA A 121 7.17 -1.72 10.60
CA ALA A 121 6.07 -2.48 11.16
C ALA A 121 6.60 -3.82 11.68
N THR A 122 6.25 -4.18 12.93
CA THR A 122 6.77 -5.39 13.57
C THR A 122 5.64 -6.25 14.14
N GLN A 123 5.85 -7.56 14.11
CA GLN A 123 4.99 -8.54 14.78
C GLN A 123 5.85 -9.69 15.32
N GLY A 124 5.85 -9.89 16.63
CA GLY A 124 6.76 -10.85 17.27
C GLY A 124 8.21 -10.54 16.95
N ASP A 125 8.91 -11.52 16.41
CA ASP A 125 10.32 -11.44 16.02
C ASP A 125 10.54 -11.01 14.56
N MET A 126 9.48 -10.66 13.86
CA MET A 126 9.54 -10.26 12.46
C MET A 126 9.30 -8.76 12.29
N ALA A 127 9.91 -8.20 11.28
CA ALA A 127 9.62 -6.88 10.74
C ALA A 127 9.23 -6.98 9.27
N HIS A 128 8.55 -5.96 8.75
CA HIS A 128 8.30 -5.87 7.33
C HIS A 128 8.34 -4.43 6.82
N VAL A 129 8.65 -4.31 5.55
CA VAL A 129 8.60 -3.07 4.77
C VAL A 129 7.59 -3.24 3.64
N VAL A 130 6.73 -2.25 3.45
CA VAL A 130 5.89 -2.12 2.27
C VAL A 130 6.61 -1.16 1.31
N VAL A 131 7.18 -1.71 0.25
CA VAL A 131 8.01 -0.95 -0.71
C VAL A 131 7.11 -0.14 -1.65
N MET A 132 6.78 1.06 -1.20
CA MET A 132 5.98 2.04 -1.93
C MET A 132 6.89 2.95 -2.78
N GLN A 133 6.29 3.83 -3.60
CA GLN A 133 6.99 4.69 -4.56
C GLN A 133 8.13 5.54 -3.97
N HIS A 134 8.06 5.87 -2.68
CA HIS A 134 9.10 6.64 -1.99
C HIS A 134 10.29 5.80 -1.48
N ILE A 135 10.19 4.47 -1.56
CA ILE A 135 11.28 3.56 -1.18
C ILE A 135 12.16 3.34 -2.42
N THR A 136 13.12 4.22 -2.57
CA THR A 136 14.07 4.20 -3.71
C THR A 136 15.25 3.28 -3.43
N PRO A 137 16.01 2.85 -4.45
CA PRO A 137 17.25 2.08 -4.27
C PRO A 137 18.22 2.74 -3.29
N ALA A 138 18.40 4.06 -3.35
CA ALA A 138 19.27 4.78 -2.43
C ALA A 138 18.83 4.67 -0.95
N ARG A 139 17.51 4.67 -0.68
CA ARG A 139 17.00 4.43 0.67
C ARG A 139 17.18 2.99 1.11
N ILE A 140 17.06 2.04 0.20
CA ILE A 140 17.33 0.63 0.45
C ILE A 140 18.81 0.43 0.81
N ASP A 141 19.71 1.04 0.04
CA ASP A 141 21.16 0.98 0.30
C ASP A 141 21.51 1.56 1.68
N ALA A 142 20.95 2.71 2.03
CA ALA A 142 21.16 3.32 3.33
C ALA A 142 20.65 2.42 4.49
N PHE A 143 19.47 1.83 4.33
CA PHE A 143 18.92 0.90 5.30
C PHE A 143 19.79 -0.35 5.48
N CYS A 144 20.24 -0.96 4.40
CA CYS A 144 21.13 -2.12 4.44
C CYS A 144 22.47 -1.79 5.11
N ALA A 145 23.05 -0.63 4.80
CA ALA A 145 24.28 -0.17 5.45
C ALA A 145 24.12 0.06 6.95
N ASP A 146 22.95 0.56 7.40
CA ASP A 146 22.66 0.71 8.82
C ASP A 146 22.46 -0.64 9.52
N LEU A 147 21.85 -1.63 8.84
CA LEU A 147 21.75 -3.00 9.34
C LEU A 147 23.14 -3.62 9.54
N GLU A 148 24.04 -3.50 8.56
CA GLU A 148 25.44 -4.00 8.69
C GLU A 148 26.15 -3.37 9.88
N ARG A 149 26.03 -2.05 10.05
CA ARG A 149 26.66 -1.34 11.16
C ARG A 149 26.13 -1.75 12.53
N SER A 150 24.88 -2.19 12.59
CA SER A 150 24.27 -2.66 13.87
C SER A 150 24.76 -4.05 14.30
N GLY A 151 25.46 -4.78 13.42
CA GLY A 151 26.01 -6.11 13.71
C GLY A 151 24.93 -7.18 13.95
N PHE A 152 23.83 -7.12 13.17
CA PHE A 152 22.60 -7.94 13.27
C PHE A 152 22.71 -9.32 13.87
#